data_859074b43aa16f2faa6fc5e5c2a66932
#
_entry.id   859074b43aa16f2faa6fc5e5c2a66932
#
_cell.length_a   1.000
_cell.length_b   1.000
_cell.length_c   1.000
_cell.angle_alpha   90.00
_cell.angle_beta   90.00
_cell.angle_gamma   90.00
#
_symmetry.space_group_name_H-M   'P 1'
#
loop_
_entity.id
_entity.type
_entity.pdbx_description
1 polymer ?
#
loop_
_entity_poly.entity_id
_entity_poly.type
_entity_poly.pdbx_seq_one_letter_code
_entity_poly.pdbx_strand_id
1 'polypeptide(L)'
;MNDKFEVEIKKIIEIAKKKNNILNKEEDVVQKFFKYDITAQEIDEIVEIIRSKGIIVNTDEAKVNEIDIEQLESLMRNIASDDPVKIYLKDIGKVPLLTPEEEVELAERMQQGDENAKKRLCESNLRLVVSIAKKHSGRNGLQFLDLIQEGNLGLLKAVEKFDHTKGFRFSTYATWWIRQHITRAIADQARTIRIPVHMVETINKLVRATKSLTQSLGREPSLSEIAKEMGISEEKVAEIRKIQMEPLSLEGPMGNDESESSRLGDIIEDDTTISPFEATSRRLLREQLLSVIDTLTPREQKVVRMRYGLDDGFPKTLEQVGQEFNVTRERIRQIEAKALRKLRNPSRSKKLKDFF
;
A
#
# COMPACT_ATOMS: atom_id res chain seq x y z
N MET A 1 -21.51 34.73 -11.98
CA MET A 1 -20.38 33.83 -11.65
C MET A 1 -20.49 33.44 -10.20
N ASN A 2 -20.51 32.14 -9.88
CA ASN A 2 -20.74 31.69 -8.53
C ASN A 2 -19.46 31.90 -7.66
N ASP A 3 -19.60 32.52 -6.48
CA ASP A 3 -18.53 32.73 -5.46
C ASP A 3 -17.73 31.46 -5.13
N LYS A 4 -18.27 30.29 -5.46
CA LYS A 4 -17.61 28.99 -5.26
C LYS A 4 -16.35 28.78 -6.10
N PHE A 5 -16.24 29.40 -7.27
CA PHE A 5 -15.08 29.24 -8.17
C PHE A 5 -13.94 30.23 -7.88
N GLU A 6 -14.22 31.35 -7.24
CA GLU A 6 -13.17 32.34 -6.93
C GLU A 6 -12.06 31.79 -6.04
N VAL A 7 -12.39 30.91 -5.10
CA VAL A 7 -11.40 30.30 -4.20
C VAL A 7 -10.48 29.37 -4.98
N GLU A 8 -11.02 28.57 -5.90
CA GLU A 8 -10.21 27.65 -6.69
C GLU A 8 -9.39 28.40 -7.76
N ILE A 9 -9.94 29.44 -8.37
CA ILE A 9 -9.21 30.32 -9.30
C ILE A 9 -8.02 30.98 -8.58
N LYS A 10 -8.18 31.46 -7.35
CA LYS A 10 -7.07 32.01 -6.55
C LYS A 10 -5.97 30.97 -6.32
N LYS A 11 -6.32 29.73 -5.98
CA LYS A 11 -5.36 28.62 -5.81
C LYS A 11 -4.62 28.29 -7.12
N ILE A 12 -5.32 28.31 -8.25
CA ILE A 12 -4.71 28.07 -9.57
C ILE A 12 -3.72 29.20 -9.91
N ILE A 13 -4.05 30.44 -9.61
CA ILE A 13 -3.16 31.59 -9.80
C ILE A 13 -1.90 31.48 -8.92
N GLU A 14 -2.03 31.01 -7.68
CA GLU A 14 -0.86 30.75 -6.82
C GLU A 14 0.04 29.65 -7.39
N ILE A 15 -0.55 28.62 -7.96
CA ILE A 15 0.20 27.56 -8.63
C ILE A 15 0.87 28.07 -9.90
N ALA A 16 0.19 28.93 -10.68
CA ALA A 16 0.77 29.57 -11.85
C ALA A 16 2.02 30.38 -11.50
N LYS A 17 1.98 31.15 -10.42
CA LYS A 17 3.12 31.93 -9.94
C LYS A 17 4.33 31.04 -9.57
N LYS A 18 4.09 29.83 -9.07
CA LYS A 18 5.13 28.83 -8.79
C LYS A 18 5.68 28.14 -10.06
N LYS A 19 4.90 28.15 -11.17
CA LYS A 19 5.24 27.55 -12.46
C LYS A 19 5.64 28.57 -13.53
N ASN A 20 6.24 29.68 -13.16
CA ASN A 20 6.66 30.75 -14.07
C ASN A 20 5.50 31.32 -14.94
N ASN A 21 4.31 31.40 -14.41
CA ASN A 21 3.08 31.86 -15.09
C ASN A 21 2.68 31.02 -16.33
N ILE A 22 3.10 29.77 -16.41
CA ILE A 22 2.69 28.85 -17.48
C ILE A 22 1.84 27.74 -16.86
N LEU A 23 0.63 27.56 -17.36
CA LEU A 23 -0.30 26.49 -16.96
C LEU A 23 -0.69 25.65 -18.16
N ASN A 24 -0.97 24.36 -17.92
CA ASN A 24 -1.61 23.49 -18.90
C ASN A 24 -3.13 23.48 -18.64
N LYS A 25 -3.96 23.76 -19.67
CA LYS A 25 -5.42 23.82 -19.56
C LYS A 25 -5.98 22.53 -18.95
N GLU A 26 -5.54 21.37 -19.41
CA GLU A 26 -6.09 20.09 -18.98
C GLU A 26 -5.61 19.69 -17.59
N GLU A 27 -4.30 19.76 -17.33
CA GLU A 27 -3.71 19.27 -16.06
C GLU A 27 -3.91 20.23 -14.89
N ASP A 28 -3.80 21.53 -15.14
CA ASP A 28 -3.77 22.52 -14.07
C ASP A 28 -5.13 23.19 -13.85
N VAL A 29 -5.99 23.26 -14.87
CA VAL A 29 -7.30 23.91 -14.80
C VAL A 29 -8.42 22.87 -14.78
N VAL A 30 -8.62 22.14 -15.86
CA VAL A 30 -9.77 21.22 -16.03
C VAL A 30 -9.83 20.18 -14.91
N GLN A 31 -8.70 19.54 -14.55
CA GLN A 31 -8.68 18.52 -13.51
C GLN A 31 -9.09 19.01 -12.12
N LYS A 32 -8.87 20.27 -11.81
CA LYS A 32 -9.28 20.83 -10.51
C LYS A 32 -10.76 21.11 -10.41
N PHE A 33 -11.38 21.35 -11.55
CA PHE A 33 -12.80 21.63 -11.61
C PHE A 33 -13.68 20.41 -11.86
N PHE A 34 -13.12 19.22 -12.16
CA PHE A 34 -13.90 17.98 -12.26
C PHE A 34 -14.70 17.60 -11.02
N LYS A 35 -14.34 18.12 -9.85
CA LYS A 35 -15.11 17.93 -8.61
C LYS A 35 -16.42 18.72 -8.60
N TYR A 36 -16.54 19.68 -9.49
CA TYR A 36 -17.69 20.57 -9.64
C TYR A 36 -18.38 20.19 -10.96
N ASP A 37 -19.67 20.29 -11.00
CA ASP A 37 -20.49 19.95 -12.18
C ASP A 37 -20.42 21.10 -13.22
N ILE A 38 -19.26 21.27 -13.87
CA ILE A 38 -18.93 22.41 -14.76
C ILE A 38 -18.90 21.95 -16.21
N THR A 39 -19.43 22.78 -17.11
CA THR A 39 -19.39 22.57 -18.55
C THR A 39 -18.10 23.09 -19.20
N ALA A 40 -17.81 22.64 -20.43
CA ALA A 40 -16.64 23.09 -21.18
C ALA A 40 -16.64 24.62 -21.39
N GLN A 41 -17.84 25.20 -21.63
CA GLN A 41 -18.01 26.63 -21.80
C GLN A 41 -17.61 27.44 -20.56
N GLU A 42 -18.03 27.01 -19.38
CA GLU A 42 -17.63 27.64 -18.11
C GLU A 42 -16.12 27.53 -17.83
N ILE A 43 -15.50 26.44 -18.26
CA ILE A 43 -14.03 26.31 -18.16
C ILE A 43 -13.33 27.28 -19.13
N ASP A 44 -13.83 27.46 -20.32
CA ASP A 44 -13.26 28.43 -21.26
C ASP A 44 -13.37 29.86 -20.72
N GLU A 45 -14.47 30.23 -20.09
CA GLU A 45 -14.60 31.52 -19.37
C GLU A 45 -13.55 31.63 -18.22
N ILE A 46 -13.35 30.59 -17.46
CA ILE A 46 -12.32 30.55 -16.38
C ILE A 46 -10.92 30.70 -16.96
N VAL A 47 -10.62 30.05 -18.08
CA VAL A 47 -9.36 30.17 -18.80
C VAL A 47 -9.13 31.61 -19.29
N GLU A 48 -10.15 32.26 -19.79
CA GLU A 48 -10.08 33.70 -20.19
C GLU A 48 -9.78 34.60 -18.99
N ILE A 49 -10.39 34.35 -17.84
CA ILE A 49 -10.11 35.09 -16.60
C ILE A 49 -8.68 34.88 -16.16
N ILE A 50 -8.16 33.64 -16.25
CA ILE A 50 -6.78 33.34 -15.91
C ILE A 50 -5.81 34.04 -16.89
N ARG A 51 -6.10 34.05 -18.18
CA ARG A 51 -5.33 34.76 -19.22
C ARG A 51 -5.33 36.27 -19.02
N SER A 52 -6.48 36.86 -18.62
CA SER A 52 -6.58 38.29 -18.33
C SER A 52 -5.68 38.76 -17.19
N LYS A 53 -5.24 37.82 -16.31
CA LYS A 53 -4.30 38.07 -15.23
C LYS A 53 -2.82 37.85 -15.62
N GLY A 54 -2.52 37.73 -16.92
CA GLY A 54 -1.16 37.61 -17.44
C GLY A 54 -0.56 36.21 -17.32
N ILE A 55 -1.38 35.17 -17.17
CA ILE A 55 -0.94 33.78 -17.11
C ILE A 55 -1.12 33.13 -18.46
N ILE A 56 -0.07 32.51 -18.99
CA ILE A 56 -0.10 31.76 -20.25
C ILE A 56 -0.71 30.40 -19.97
N VAL A 57 -1.87 30.13 -20.56
CA VAL A 57 -2.52 28.82 -20.50
C VAL A 57 -2.30 28.11 -21.82
N ASN A 58 -1.46 27.08 -21.83
CA ASN A 58 -1.24 26.24 -23.00
C ASN A 58 -2.45 25.33 -23.21
N THR A 59 -3.00 25.42 -24.42
CA THR A 59 -4.15 24.62 -24.89
C THR A 59 -3.69 23.47 -25.80
N ASP A 60 -2.56 22.84 -25.50
CA ASP A 60 -2.07 21.70 -26.28
C ASP A 60 -3.03 20.51 -26.15
N GLU A 61 -4.16 20.60 -26.85
CA GLU A 61 -5.13 19.49 -27.02
C GLU A 61 -4.54 18.28 -27.76
N ALA A 62 -3.42 18.48 -28.45
CA ALA A 62 -2.95 17.55 -29.46
C ALA A 62 -1.99 16.46 -28.99
N LYS A 63 -1.43 16.52 -27.77
CA LYS A 63 -0.31 15.60 -27.38
C LYS A 63 -0.65 14.50 -26.41
N VAL A 64 -1.85 14.41 -25.86
CA VAL A 64 -2.23 13.35 -24.92
C VAL A 64 -2.90 12.16 -25.61
N ASN A 65 -3.38 12.33 -26.85
CA ASN A 65 -4.31 11.42 -27.48
C ASN A 65 -3.73 10.44 -28.51
N GLU A 66 -2.51 10.63 -28.93
CA GLU A 66 -1.90 9.69 -29.88
C GLU A 66 -0.65 9.05 -29.23
N ILE A 67 -0.82 7.85 -28.69
CA ILE A 67 0.29 6.94 -28.85
C ILE A 67 0.38 6.71 -30.35
N ASP A 68 1.29 7.41 -30.99
CA ASP A 68 1.71 7.08 -32.34
C ASP A 68 1.91 5.57 -32.41
N ILE A 69 1.42 4.97 -33.48
CA ILE A 69 1.65 3.56 -33.79
C ILE A 69 3.16 3.28 -33.64
N GLU A 70 4.01 4.25 -34.00
CA GLU A 70 5.46 4.22 -33.82
C GLU A 70 5.91 4.08 -32.36
N GLN A 71 5.22 4.71 -31.38
CA GLN A 71 5.54 4.56 -29.95
C GLN A 71 5.15 3.19 -29.42
N LEU A 72 4.02 2.65 -29.88
CA LEU A 72 3.58 1.29 -29.57
C LEU A 72 4.55 0.27 -30.19
N GLU A 73 4.93 0.45 -31.44
CA GLU A 73 5.91 -0.39 -32.12
C GLU A 73 7.31 -0.29 -31.49
N SER A 74 7.71 0.88 -31.00
CA SER A 74 8.98 1.05 -30.29
C SER A 74 8.99 0.28 -28.96
N LEU A 75 7.87 0.22 -28.26
CA LEU A 75 7.69 -0.62 -27.06
C LEU A 75 7.77 -2.11 -27.43
N MET A 76 7.16 -2.50 -28.54
CA MET A 76 7.14 -3.90 -28.99
C MET A 76 8.50 -4.40 -29.48
N ARG A 77 9.38 -3.54 -30.02
CA ARG A 77 10.70 -3.93 -30.51
C ARG A 77 11.65 -4.44 -29.44
N ASN A 78 11.52 -3.92 -28.22
CA ASN A 78 12.43 -4.24 -27.11
C ASN A 78 11.94 -5.39 -26.21
N ILE A 79 10.78 -6.00 -26.52
CA ILE A 79 10.15 -7.05 -25.72
C ILE A 79 10.25 -8.39 -26.44
N ALA A 80 10.55 -9.48 -25.71
CA ALA A 80 10.63 -10.83 -26.26
C ALA A 80 9.33 -11.26 -26.99
N SER A 81 9.44 -12.17 -27.96
CA SER A 81 8.32 -12.55 -28.83
C SER A 81 7.13 -13.16 -28.05
N ASP A 82 7.41 -13.85 -26.97
CA ASP A 82 6.42 -14.60 -26.15
C ASP A 82 5.99 -13.83 -24.88
N ASP A 83 6.33 -12.55 -24.77
CA ASP A 83 5.96 -11.74 -23.61
C ASP A 83 4.46 -11.39 -23.64
N PRO A 84 3.72 -11.66 -22.55
CA PRO A 84 2.31 -11.31 -22.42
C PRO A 84 2.00 -9.83 -22.71
N VAL A 85 2.93 -8.92 -22.41
CA VAL A 85 2.81 -7.48 -22.71
C VAL A 85 2.68 -7.28 -24.22
N LYS A 86 3.54 -7.95 -25.02
CA LYS A 86 3.53 -7.82 -26.49
C LYS A 86 2.24 -8.34 -27.10
N ILE A 87 1.74 -9.47 -26.59
CA ILE A 87 0.47 -10.04 -27.04
C ILE A 87 -0.67 -9.04 -26.78
N TYR A 88 -0.76 -8.51 -25.56
CA TYR A 88 -1.77 -7.52 -25.21
C TYR A 88 -1.71 -6.26 -26.08
N LEU A 89 -0.51 -5.68 -26.27
CA LEU A 89 -0.31 -4.50 -27.11
C LEU A 89 -0.73 -4.74 -28.56
N LYS A 90 -0.44 -5.92 -29.10
CA LYS A 90 -0.86 -6.32 -30.46
C LYS A 90 -2.39 -6.41 -30.56
N ASP A 91 -3.06 -6.93 -29.54
CA ASP A 91 -4.51 -7.09 -29.57
C ASP A 91 -5.25 -5.75 -29.48
N ILE A 92 -4.82 -4.83 -28.59
CA ILE A 92 -5.41 -3.48 -28.52
C ILE A 92 -5.13 -2.65 -29.78
N GLY A 93 -4.01 -2.92 -30.48
CA GLY A 93 -3.66 -2.24 -31.72
C GLY A 93 -4.59 -2.53 -32.90
N LYS A 94 -5.35 -3.64 -32.86
CA LYS A 94 -6.31 -4.03 -33.90
C LYS A 94 -7.56 -3.15 -33.93
N VAL A 95 -7.88 -2.51 -32.79
CA VAL A 95 -9.10 -1.69 -32.68
C VAL A 95 -8.82 -0.28 -33.19
N PRO A 96 -9.59 0.22 -34.17
CA PRO A 96 -9.41 1.58 -34.69
C PRO A 96 -9.79 2.64 -33.66
N LEU A 97 -9.16 3.81 -33.76
CA LEU A 97 -9.50 4.98 -32.96
C LEU A 97 -10.86 5.54 -33.38
N LEU A 98 -11.57 6.18 -32.46
CA LEU A 98 -12.86 6.81 -32.70
C LEU A 98 -12.66 8.27 -33.12
N THR A 99 -13.52 8.75 -34.02
CA THR A 99 -13.65 10.17 -34.30
C THR A 99 -14.48 10.87 -33.19
N PRO A 100 -14.39 12.21 -33.05
CA PRO A 100 -15.18 12.94 -32.06
C PRO A 100 -16.68 12.69 -32.19
N GLU A 101 -17.17 12.58 -33.44
CA GLU A 101 -18.56 12.31 -33.73
C GLU A 101 -19.00 10.91 -33.27
N GLU A 102 -18.17 9.91 -33.54
CA GLU A 102 -18.39 8.53 -33.09
C GLU A 102 -18.36 8.41 -31.54
N GLU A 103 -17.49 9.19 -30.86
CA GLU A 103 -17.45 9.23 -29.38
C GLU A 103 -18.82 9.70 -28.82
N VAL A 104 -19.41 10.73 -29.42
CA VAL A 104 -20.71 11.26 -28.97
C VAL A 104 -21.84 10.27 -29.28
N GLU A 105 -21.87 9.70 -30.50
CA GLU A 105 -22.89 8.71 -30.87
C GLU A 105 -22.87 7.50 -29.95
N LEU A 106 -21.67 6.96 -29.66
CA LEU A 106 -21.52 5.82 -28.74
C LEU A 106 -21.93 6.18 -27.32
N ALA A 107 -21.64 7.42 -26.87
CA ALA A 107 -22.04 7.87 -25.54
C ALA A 107 -23.57 8.01 -25.43
N GLU A 108 -24.27 8.49 -26.47
CA GLU A 108 -25.72 8.55 -26.51
C GLU A 108 -26.35 7.16 -26.46
N ARG A 109 -25.86 6.23 -27.27
CA ARG A 109 -26.31 4.83 -27.28
C ARG A 109 -26.09 4.14 -25.93
N MET A 110 -24.94 4.41 -25.29
CA MET A 110 -24.63 3.89 -23.96
C MET A 110 -25.63 4.39 -22.90
N GLN A 111 -26.04 5.67 -22.94
CA GLN A 111 -27.08 6.20 -22.03
C GLN A 111 -28.46 5.52 -22.24
N GLN A 112 -28.72 4.99 -23.44
CA GLN A 112 -29.90 4.16 -23.73
C GLN A 112 -29.78 2.71 -23.29
N GLY A 113 -28.63 2.32 -22.71
CA GLY A 113 -28.39 0.96 -22.19
C GLY A 113 -27.75 0.00 -23.20
N ASP A 114 -27.12 0.49 -24.29
CA ASP A 114 -26.42 -0.36 -25.25
C ASP A 114 -25.05 -0.80 -24.72
N GLU A 115 -24.98 -2.05 -24.26
CA GLU A 115 -23.74 -2.69 -23.78
C GLU A 115 -22.66 -2.81 -24.88
N ASN A 116 -23.05 -2.94 -26.16
CA ASN A 116 -22.10 -3.01 -27.26
C ASN A 116 -21.43 -1.65 -27.51
N ALA A 117 -22.19 -0.55 -27.37
CA ALA A 117 -21.63 0.80 -27.44
C ALA A 117 -20.63 1.05 -26.29
N LYS A 118 -20.98 0.63 -25.07
CA LYS A 118 -20.07 0.68 -23.90
C LYS A 118 -18.77 -0.09 -24.16
N LYS A 119 -18.89 -1.31 -24.65
CA LYS A 119 -17.74 -2.16 -24.98
C LYS A 119 -16.85 -1.52 -26.04
N ARG A 120 -17.44 -1.01 -27.12
CA ARG A 120 -16.73 -0.37 -28.22
C ARG A 120 -15.97 0.87 -27.76
N LEU A 121 -16.60 1.72 -26.93
CA LEU A 121 -15.98 2.93 -26.38
C LEU A 121 -14.79 2.57 -25.48
N CYS A 122 -14.89 1.49 -24.65
CA CYS A 122 -13.78 0.98 -23.85
C CYS A 122 -12.63 0.48 -24.73
N GLU A 123 -12.91 -0.43 -25.69
CA GLU A 123 -11.89 -1.08 -26.50
C GLU A 123 -11.05 -0.08 -27.31
N SER A 124 -11.70 0.94 -27.88
CA SER A 124 -11.03 1.97 -28.69
C SER A 124 -10.12 2.89 -27.84
N ASN A 125 -10.32 2.93 -26.51
CA ASN A 125 -9.53 3.77 -25.60
C ASN A 125 -8.50 3.01 -24.75
N LEU A 126 -8.30 1.71 -24.95
CA LEU A 126 -7.27 0.93 -24.25
C LEU A 126 -5.85 1.45 -24.49
N ARG A 127 -5.59 1.99 -25.68
CA ARG A 127 -4.30 2.60 -26.03
C ARG A 127 -3.99 3.83 -25.15
N LEU A 128 -5.01 4.62 -24.80
CA LEU A 128 -4.86 5.75 -23.87
C LEU A 128 -4.41 5.26 -22.49
N VAL A 129 -4.98 4.15 -21.99
CA VAL A 129 -4.56 3.55 -20.71
C VAL A 129 -3.08 3.18 -20.72
N VAL A 130 -2.63 2.53 -21.77
CA VAL A 130 -1.21 2.13 -21.94
C VAL A 130 -0.28 3.35 -21.90
N SER A 131 -0.65 4.47 -22.56
CA SER A 131 0.15 5.70 -22.57
C SER A 131 0.33 6.29 -21.19
N ILE A 132 -0.72 6.26 -20.39
CA ILE A 132 -0.70 6.77 -19.03
C ILE A 132 0.07 5.81 -18.11
N ALA A 133 -0.19 4.50 -18.20
CA ALA A 133 0.50 3.48 -17.42
C ALA A 133 2.02 3.48 -17.65
N LYS A 134 2.47 3.71 -18.91
CA LYS A 134 3.89 3.83 -19.25
C LYS A 134 4.62 4.91 -18.44
N LYS A 135 3.97 6.05 -18.18
CA LYS A 135 4.54 7.15 -17.38
C LYS A 135 4.76 6.78 -15.91
N HIS A 136 4.08 5.73 -15.44
CA HIS A 136 4.15 5.22 -14.06
C HIS A 136 4.94 3.90 -13.95
N SER A 137 5.41 3.35 -15.08
CA SER A 137 6.23 2.12 -15.13
C SER A 137 7.63 2.33 -14.57
N GLY A 138 8.19 1.29 -13.96
CA GLY A 138 9.62 1.19 -13.60
C GLY A 138 10.04 1.77 -12.26
N ARG A 139 9.13 2.36 -11.46
CA ARG A 139 9.49 3.00 -10.19
C ARG A 139 8.71 2.55 -8.96
N ASN A 140 7.68 1.73 -9.13
CA ASN A 140 6.62 1.67 -8.14
C ASN A 140 6.24 0.26 -7.66
N GLY A 141 7.09 -0.75 -7.83
CA GLY A 141 6.84 -2.10 -7.28
C GLY A 141 5.71 -2.90 -7.96
N LEU A 142 4.91 -2.29 -8.84
CA LEU A 142 3.90 -2.98 -9.66
C LEU A 142 4.43 -3.24 -11.07
N GLN A 143 4.08 -4.38 -11.63
CA GLN A 143 4.42 -4.73 -13.01
C GLN A 143 3.62 -3.86 -13.99
N PHE A 144 4.15 -3.69 -15.20
CA PHE A 144 3.52 -2.84 -16.21
C PHE A 144 2.11 -3.30 -16.58
N LEU A 145 1.88 -4.61 -16.67
CA LEU A 145 0.56 -5.16 -16.94
C LEU A 145 -0.44 -4.88 -15.81
N ASP A 146 0.02 -4.91 -14.54
CA ASP A 146 -0.85 -4.59 -13.40
C ASP A 146 -1.29 -3.13 -13.45
N LEU A 147 -0.36 -2.21 -13.78
CA LEU A 147 -0.68 -0.80 -13.98
C LEU A 147 -1.69 -0.58 -15.11
N ILE A 148 -1.57 -1.34 -16.20
CA ILE A 148 -2.54 -1.30 -17.30
C ILE A 148 -3.91 -1.78 -16.82
N GLN A 149 -3.98 -2.92 -16.09
CA GLN A 149 -5.27 -3.45 -15.63
C GLN A 149 -5.95 -2.52 -14.62
N GLU A 150 -5.20 -1.95 -13.69
CA GLU A 150 -5.74 -0.93 -12.78
C GLU A 150 -6.20 0.32 -13.54
N GLY A 151 -5.47 0.70 -14.58
CA GLY A 151 -5.87 1.78 -15.49
C GLY A 151 -7.14 1.43 -16.28
N ASN A 152 -7.31 0.18 -16.72
CA ASN A 152 -8.53 -0.30 -17.39
C ASN A 152 -9.75 -0.23 -16.46
N LEU A 153 -9.59 -0.54 -15.16
CA LEU A 153 -10.67 -0.33 -14.17
C LEU A 153 -11.05 1.16 -14.06
N GLY A 154 -10.06 2.05 -14.13
CA GLY A 154 -10.28 3.49 -14.19
C GLY A 154 -11.03 3.90 -15.46
N LEU A 155 -10.67 3.34 -16.63
CA LEU A 155 -11.35 3.58 -17.90
C LEU A 155 -12.81 3.13 -17.84
N LEU A 156 -13.10 1.94 -17.30
CA LEU A 156 -14.47 1.46 -17.14
C LEU A 156 -15.31 2.43 -16.29
N LYS A 157 -14.74 2.95 -15.19
CA LYS A 157 -15.42 3.98 -14.38
C LYS A 157 -15.61 5.29 -15.10
N ALA A 158 -14.68 5.68 -15.96
CA ALA A 158 -14.84 6.86 -16.80
C ALA A 158 -15.99 6.69 -17.80
N VAL A 159 -16.08 5.54 -18.47
CA VAL A 159 -17.15 5.24 -19.41
C VAL A 159 -18.53 5.29 -18.72
N GLU A 160 -18.67 4.67 -17.53
CA GLU A 160 -19.93 4.67 -16.77
C GLU A 160 -20.42 6.06 -16.39
N LYS A 161 -19.52 7.02 -16.21
CA LYS A 161 -19.82 8.35 -15.70
C LYS A 161 -19.68 9.46 -16.76
N PHE A 162 -19.38 9.10 -17.98
CA PHE A 162 -19.16 10.08 -19.04
C PHE A 162 -20.47 10.73 -19.46
N ASP A 163 -20.44 12.06 -19.55
CA ASP A 163 -21.54 12.90 -20.00
C ASP A 163 -21.09 13.72 -21.21
N HIS A 164 -21.58 13.34 -22.39
CA HIS A 164 -21.24 13.99 -23.65
C HIS A 164 -21.83 15.41 -23.74
N THR A 165 -22.90 15.73 -22.98
CA THR A 165 -23.57 17.05 -23.03
C THR A 165 -22.68 18.18 -22.52
N LYS A 166 -21.62 17.86 -21.76
CA LYS A 166 -20.66 18.83 -21.21
C LYS A 166 -19.66 19.38 -22.25
N GLY A 167 -19.62 18.85 -23.45
CA GLY A 167 -18.76 19.31 -24.54
C GLY A 167 -17.27 18.98 -24.45
N PHE A 168 -16.87 18.16 -23.49
CA PHE A 168 -15.48 17.66 -23.39
C PHE A 168 -15.27 16.39 -24.19
N ARG A 169 -14.04 16.19 -24.69
CA ARG A 169 -13.62 14.92 -25.26
C ARG A 169 -13.60 13.83 -24.19
N PHE A 170 -13.97 12.62 -24.58
CA PHE A 170 -13.91 11.47 -23.67
C PHE A 170 -12.52 11.25 -23.07
N SER A 171 -11.48 11.37 -23.91
CA SER A 171 -10.08 11.20 -23.48
C SER A 171 -9.66 12.14 -22.34
N THR A 172 -10.12 13.40 -22.34
CA THR A 172 -9.85 14.37 -21.27
C THR A 172 -10.43 13.92 -19.93
N TYR A 173 -11.66 13.44 -19.95
CA TYR A 173 -12.33 12.90 -18.76
C TYR A 173 -11.73 11.58 -18.28
N ALA A 174 -11.50 10.65 -19.21
CA ALA A 174 -10.94 9.33 -18.92
C ALA A 174 -9.54 9.40 -18.32
N THR A 175 -8.68 10.31 -18.78
CA THR A 175 -7.32 10.50 -18.28
C THR A 175 -7.29 10.72 -16.76
N TRP A 176 -8.24 11.45 -16.21
CA TRP A 176 -8.32 11.68 -14.77
C TRP A 176 -8.64 10.39 -14.00
N TRP A 177 -9.63 9.62 -14.46
CA TRP A 177 -10.02 8.35 -13.83
C TRP A 177 -8.90 7.30 -13.92
N ILE A 178 -8.29 7.18 -15.09
CA ILE A 178 -7.19 6.24 -15.33
C ILE A 178 -6.01 6.57 -14.39
N ARG A 179 -5.59 7.84 -14.36
CA ARG A 179 -4.50 8.30 -13.48
C ARG A 179 -4.83 8.10 -12.00
N GLN A 180 -6.06 8.40 -11.59
CA GLN A 180 -6.51 8.21 -10.21
C GLN A 180 -6.45 6.74 -9.80
N HIS A 181 -6.94 5.82 -10.65
CA HIS A 181 -6.90 4.39 -10.36
C HIS A 181 -5.46 3.87 -10.29
N ILE A 182 -4.61 4.20 -11.25
CA ILE A 182 -3.20 3.80 -11.26
C ILE A 182 -2.48 4.32 -10.01
N THR A 183 -2.62 5.61 -9.69
CA THR A 183 -1.93 6.21 -8.52
C THR A 183 -2.42 5.60 -7.21
N ARG A 184 -3.71 5.31 -7.12
CA ARG A 184 -4.29 4.65 -5.96
C ARG A 184 -3.82 3.21 -5.82
N ALA A 185 -3.78 2.46 -6.93
CA ALA A 185 -3.27 1.08 -6.93
C ALA A 185 -1.80 1.02 -6.50
N ILE A 186 -0.97 1.93 -6.99
CA ILE A 186 0.43 2.08 -6.55
C ILE A 186 0.49 2.32 -5.03
N ALA A 187 -0.33 3.23 -4.49
CA ALA A 187 -0.34 3.51 -3.07
C ALA A 187 -0.79 2.32 -2.22
N ASP A 188 -1.76 1.54 -2.71
CA ASP A 188 -2.38 0.45 -1.98
C ASP A 188 -1.66 -0.90 -2.09
N GLN A 189 -0.94 -1.17 -3.19
CA GLN A 189 -0.47 -2.52 -3.54
C GLN A 189 1.06 -2.60 -3.79
N ALA A 190 1.75 -1.48 -4.05
CA ALA A 190 3.14 -1.51 -4.48
C ALA A 190 4.14 -1.94 -3.39
N ARG A 191 3.77 -1.85 -2.11
CA ARG A 191 4.66 -2.15 -0.98
C ARG A 191 4.33 -3.50 -0.36
N THR A 192 5.36 -4.27 0.00
CA THR A 192 5.22 -5.53 0.75
C THR A 192 4.44 -5.34 2.05
N ILE A 193 4.72 -4.26 2.79
CA ILE A 193 3.95 -3.84 3.95
C ILE A 193 3.08 -2.67 3.53
N ARG A 194 1.75 -2.89 3.47
CA ARG A 194 0.78 -1.88 3.05
C ARG A 194 0.79 -0.66 3.98
N ILE A 195 0.85 0.50 3.38
CA ILE A 195 0.76 1.80 4.06
C ILE A 195 -0.52 2.52 3.62
N PRO A 196 -1.27 3.18 4.54
CA PRO A 196 -2.45 3.96 4.17
C PRO A 196 -2.14 5.06 3.15
N VAL A 197 -3.09 5.34 2.24
CA VAL A 197 -2.91 6.30 1.13
C VAL A 197 -2.47 7.69 1.61
N HIS A 198 -3.05 8.20 2.70
CA HIS A 198 -2.68 9.51 3.25
C HIS A 198 -1.22 9.58 3.72
N MET A 199 -0.67 8.46 4.21
CA MET A 199 0.75 8.36 4.58
C MET A 199 1.65 8.32 3.35
N VAL A 200 1.24 7.62 2.28
CA VAL A 200 1.96 7.63 0.99
C VAL A 200 2.00 9.05 0.42
N GLU A 201 0.89 9.80 0.49
CA GLU A 201 0.86 11.21 0.09
C GLU A 201 1.83 12.07 0.92
N THR A 202 1.91 11.81 2.23
CA THR A 202 2.83 12.52 3.12
C THR A 202 4.29 12.18 2.81
N ILE A 203 4.61 10.91 2.55
CA ILE A 203 5.94 10.48 2.10
C ILE A 203 6.30 11.16 0.77
N ASN A 204 5.37 11.23 -0.18
CA ASN A 204 5.58 11.90 -1.46
C ASN A 204 5.81 13.42 -1.30
N LYS A 205 5.16 14.07 -0.34
CA LYS A 205 5.43 15.47 0.01
C LYS A 205 6.84 15.62 0.61
N LEU A 206 7.23 14.72 1.51
CA LEU A 206 8.58 14.71 2.11
C LEU A 206 9.65 14.54 1.02
N VAL A 207 9.51 13.60 0.11
CA VAL A 207 10.47 13.40 -0.99
C VAL A 207 10.58 14.63 -1.87
N ARG A 208 9.46 15.30 -2.19
CA ARG A 208 9.48 16.54 -2.98
C ARG A 208 10.14 17.69 -2.23
N ALA A 209 9.84 17.88 -0.95
CA ALA A 209 10.47 18.91 -0.11
C ALA A 209 11.97 18.66 0.02
N THR A 210 12.39 17.42 0.29
CA THR A 210 13.81 17.04 0.34
C THR A 210 14.52 17.36 -0.98
N LYS A 211 13.93 16.96 -2.12
CA LYS A 211 14.51 17.23 -3.45
C LYS A 211 14.63 18.74 -3.73
N SER A 212 13.61 19.52 -3.42
CA SER A 212 13.61 20.98 -3.58
C SER A 212 14.69 21.65 -2.73
N LEU A 213 14.79 21.23 -1.44
CA LEU A 213 15.81 21.76 -0.53
C LEU A 213 17.23 21.35 -0.94
N THR A 214 17.43 20.09 -1.38
CA THR A 214 18.73 19.65 -1.90
C THR A 214 19.17 20.48 -3.11
N GLN A 215 18.23 20.78 -4.01
CA GLN A 215 18.52 21.62 -5.17
C GLN A 215 18.86 23.07 -4.82
N SER A 216 18.22 23.64 -3.79
CA SER A 216 18.47 25.01 -3.35
C SER A 216 19.70 25.16 -2.47
N LEU A 217 20.01 24.16 -1.62
CA LEU A 217 21.11 24.19 -0.65
C LEU A 217 22.42 23.59 -1.21
N GLY A 218 22.34 22.78 -2.30
CA GLY A 218 23.51 22.06 -2.84
C GLY A 218 24.00 20.91 -1.94
N ARG A 219 23.30 20.57 -0.84
CA ARG A 219 23.60 19.49 0.09
C ARG A 219 22.33 18.81 0.57
N GLU A 220 22.46 17.65 1.22
CA GLU A 220 21.31 17.04 1.90
C GLU A 220 20.76 17.94 3.01
N PRO A 221 19.43 18.18 3.05
CA PRO A 221 18.79 18.97 4.08
C PRO A 221 18.75 18.24 5.42
N SER A 222 18.88 18.97 6.52
CA SER A 222 18.68 18.46 7.87
C SER A 222 17.20 18.19 8.17
N LEU A 223 16.91 17.37 9.19
CA LEU A 223 15.53 17.11 9.62
C LEU A 223 14.79 18.40 10.00
N SER A 224 15.49 19.36 10.62
CA SER A 224 14.92 20.65 11.01
C SER A 224 14.56 21.54 9.80
N GLU A 225 15.35 21.49 8.72
CA GLU A 225 15.06 22.22 7.48
C GLU A 225 13.84 21.64 6.76
N ILE A 226 13.75 20.30 6.69
CA ILE A 226 12.59 19.59 6.11
C ILE A 226 11.32 19.88 6.94
N ALA A 227 11.42 19.83 8.27
CA ALA A 227 10.33 20.11 9.19
C ALA A 227 9.75 21.51 8.99
N LYS A 228 10.61 22.52 8.83
CA LYS A 228 10.21 23.90 8.53
C LYS A 228 9.51 24.02 7.18
N GLU A 229 10.04 23.40 6.13
CA GLU A 229 9.44 23.44 4.78
C GLU A 229 8.08 22.76 4.74
N MET A 230 7.92 21.62 5.46
CA MET A 230 6.67 20.89 5.52
C MET A 230 5.66 21.39 6.56
N GLY A 231 6.08 22.28 7.50
CA GLY A 231 5.24 22.80 8.58
C GLY A 231 4.84 21.74 9.62
N ILE A 232 5.72 20.76 9.90
CA ILE A 232 5.51 19.67 10.87
C ILE A 232 6.68 19.58 11.85
N SER A 233 6.53 18.83 12.96
CA SER A 233 7.63 18.65 13.92
C SER A 233 8.75 17.74 13.39
N GLU A 234 9.97 17.93 13.89
CA GLU A 234 11.12 17.10 13.52
C GLU A 234 10.90 15.61 13.86
N GLU A 235 10.24 15.32 14.97
CA GLU A 235 9.89 13.95 15.38
C GLU A 235 9.03 13.24 14.34
N LYS A 236 8.01 13.96 13.80
CA LYS A 236 7.15 13.41 12.73
C LYS A 236 7.91 13.19 11.44
N VAL A 237 8.87 14.07 11.09
CA VAL A 237 9.71 13.86 9.91
C VAL A 237 10.55 12.59 10.07
N ALA A 238 11.15 12.40 11.25
CA ALA A 238 11.94 11.21 11.55
C ALA A 238 11.10 9.92 11.51
N GLU A 239 9.86 9.96 12.02
CA GLU A 239 8.90 8.86 11.96
C GLU A 239 8.53 8.52 10.50
N ILE A 240 8.17 9.52 9.70
CA ILE A 240 7.82 9.33 8.28
C ILE A 240 9.01 8.75 7.51
N ARG A 241 10.25 9.19 7.81
CA ARG A 241 11.46 8.65 7.19
C ARG A 241 11.69 7.17 7.52
N LYS A 242 11.39 6.73 8.75
CA LYS A 242 11.42 5.32 9.13
C LYS A 242 10.38 4.50 8.37
N ILE A 243 9.15 5.01 8.25
CA ILE A 243 8.06 4.34 7.52
C ILE A 243 8.36 4.26 6.01
N GLN A 244 9.13 5.21 5.47
CA GLN A 244 9.51 5.24 4.06
C GLN A 244 10.43 4.07 3.67
N MET A 245 11.22 3.53 4.59
CA MET A 245 12.15 2.43 4.32
C MET A 245 11.41 1.19 3.82
N GLU A 246 11.96 0.54 2.82
CA GLU A 246 11.46 -0.71 2.30
C GLU A 246 12.18 -1.89 2.98
N PRO A 247 11.51 -3.05 3.17
CA PRO A 247 12.17 -4.22 3.70
C PRO A 247 13.25 -4.73 2.73
N LEU A 248 14.35 -5.19 3.29
CA LEU A 248 15.42 -5.82 2.54
C LEU A 248 15.07 -7.29 2.25
N SER A 249 15.50 -7.81 1.11
CA SER A 249 15.34 -9.23 0.79
C SER A 249 16.30 -10.08 1.62
N LEU A 250 15.78 -11.12 2.27
CA LEU A 250 16.61 -12.12 2.98
C LEU A 250 17.50 -12.94 2.04
N GLU A 251 17.10 -13.05 0.76
CA GLU A 251 17.87 -13.72 -0.29
C GLU A 251 18.96 -12.82 -0.89
N GLY A 252 19.05 -11.57 -0.44
CA GLY A 252 20.07 -10.63 -0.90
C GLY A 252 21.47 -11.08 -0.52
N PRO A 253 22.46 -10.95 -1.44
CA PRO A 253 23.86 -11.30 -1.14
C PRO A 253 24.43 -10.35 -0.07
N MET A 254 25.26 -10.89 0.81
CA MET A 254 26.05 -10.10 1.75
C MET A 254 27.47 -9.94 1.22
N GLY A 255 27.87 -8.68 1.00
CA GLY A 255 29.22 -8.34 0.52
C GLY A 255 29.27 -7.92 -0.95
N ASN A 256 30.45 -7.42 -1.35
CA ASN A 256 30.71 -6.93 -2.72
C ASN A 256 31.20 -8.03 -3.67
N ASP A 257 31.52 -9.23 -3.16
CA ASP A 257 32.03 -10.34 -3.97
C ASP A 257 30.90 -11.30 -4.32
N GLU A 258 30.60 -11.42 -5.62
CA GLU A 258 29.63 -12.37 -6.18
C GLU A 258 29.98 -13.85 -5.89
N SER A 259 31.19 -14.12 -5.40
CA SER A 259 31.69 -15.46 -5.07
C SER A 259 31.32 -15.97 -3.68
N GLU A 260 30.92 -15.09 -2.74
CA GLU A 260 30.44 -15.52 -1.42
C GLU A 260 28.93 -15.71 -1.46
N SER A 261 28.51 -16.96 -1.38
CA SER A 261 27.11 -17.39 -1.41
C SER A 261 26.34 -17.08 -0.12
N SER A 262 26.87 -16.27 0.79
CA SER A 262 26.24 -15.92 2.07
C SER A 262 25.09 -14.93 1.85
N ARG A 263 23.89 -15.30 2.27
CA ARG A 263 22.68 -14.49 2.19
C ARG A 263 22.42 -13.80 3.52
N LEU A 264 21.71 -12.67 3.49
CA LEU A 264 21.30 -11.97 4.70
C LEU A 264 20.51 -12.89 5.67
N GLY A 265 19.69 -13.78 5.11
CA GLY A 265 18.91 -14.75 5.89
C GLY A 265 19.74 -15.76 6.68
N ASP A 266 20.96 -16.09 6.22
CA ASP A 266 21.85 -17.07 6.88
C ASP A 266 22.48 -16.53 8.16
N ILE A 267 22.45 -15.20 8.36
CA ILE A 267 23.10 -14.54 9.52
C ILE A 267 22.08 -14.19 10.60
N ILE A 268 20.79 -14.10 10.24
CA ILE A 268 19.74 -13.77 11.21
C ILE A 268 19.53 -14.96 12.14
N GLU A 269 19.75 -14.72 13.44
CA GLU A 269 19.55 -15.71 14.50
C GLU A 269 18.07 -16.06 14.67
N ASP A 270 17.79 -17.35 14.90
CA ASP A 270 16.42 -17.82 15.21
C ASP A 270 16.21 -17.80 16.74
N ASP A 271 15.56 -16.76 17.22
CA ASP A 271 15.20 -16.58 18.63
C ASP A 271 14.01 -17.45 19.07
N THR A 272 13.33 -18.11 18.13
CA THR A 272 12.09 -18.87 18.42
C THR A 272 12.35 -20.33 18.71
N THR A 273 13.35 -20.91 18.12
CA THR A 273 13.71 -22.31 18.31
C THR A 273 14.55 -22.49 19.58
N ILE A 274 14.08 -23.33 20.49
CA ILE A 274 14.73 -23.61 21.75
C ILE A 274 16.06 -24.33 21.49
N SER A 275 17.16 -23.85 22.09
CA SER A 275 18.46 -24.47 21.93
C SER A 275 18.45 -25.92 22.47
N PRO A 276 19.28 -26.83 21.92
CA PRO A 276 19.37 -28.23 22.42
C PRO A 276 19.71 -28.32 23.92
N PHE A 277 20.53 -27.40 24.40
CA PHE A 277 20.86 -27.29 25.82
C PHE A 277 19.62 -26.93 26.66
N GLU A 278 18.89 -25.93 26.26
CA GLU A 278 17.67 -25.51 26.97
C GLU A 278 16.56 -26.56 26.89
N ALA A 279 16.38 -27.23 25.74
CA ALA A 279 15.45 -28.33 25.58
C ALA A 279 15.77 -29.48 26.54
N THR A 280 17.05 -29.83 26.63
CA THR A 280 17.52 -30.89 27.55
C THR A 280 17.35 -30.47 29.03
N SER A 281 17.69 -29.23 29.35
CA SER A 281 17.54 -28.70 30.70
C SER A 281 16.04 -28.67 31.12
N ARG A 282 15.15 -28.26 30.25
CA ARG A 282 13.68 -28.29 30.49
C ARG A 282 13.18 -29.73 30.69
N ARG A 283 13.68 -30.67 29.90
CA ARG A 283 13.33 -32.09 30.06
C ARG A 283 13.80 -32.65 31.41
N LEU A 284 15.05 -32.42 31.80
CA LEU A 284 15.59 -32.84 33.10
C LEU A 284 14.85 -32.19 34.26
N LEU A 285 14.54 -30.90 34.16
CA LEU A 285 13.70 -30.19 35.14
C LEU A 285 12.32 -30.85 35.30
N ARG A 286 11.70 -31.22 34.20
CA ARG A 286 10.37 -31.89 34.20
C ARG A 286 10.48 -33.27 34.87
N GLU A 287 11.49 -34.05 34.55
CA GLU A 287 11.73 -35.35 35.15
C GLU A 287 11.98 -35.25 36.69
N GLN A 288 12.81 -34.30 37.12
CA GLN A 288 13.03 -34.01 38.52
C GLN A 288 11.79 -33.55 39.25
N LEU A 289 11.01 -32.64 38.61
CA LEU A 289 9.75 -32.14 39.16
C LEU A 289 8.74 -33.27 39.34
N LEU A 290 8.59 -34.16 38.39
CA LEU A 290 7.71 -35.34 38.50
C LEU A 290 8.18 -36.25 39.64
N SER A 291 9.47 -36.51 39.77
CA SER A 291 10.01 -37.32 40.86
C SER A 291 9.75 -36.74 42.27
N VAL A 292 9.77 -35.40 42.38
CA VAL A 292 9.43 -34.69 43.61
C VAL A 292 7.92 -34.74 43.88
N ILE A 293 7.08 -34.61 42.87
CA ILE A 293 5.62 -34.73 43.00
C ILE A 293 5.21 -36.13 43.44
N ASP A 294 5.90 -37.18 42.97
CA ASP A 294 5.62 -38.55 43.34
C ASP A 294 5.88 -38.87 44.85
N THR A 295 6.57 -37.99 45.57
CA THR A 295 6.68 -38.04 47.02
C THR A 295 5.48 -37.53 47.80
N LEU A 296 4.48 -36.95 47.13
CA LEU A 296 3.22 -36.47 47.72
C LEU A 296 2.20 -37.62 47.83
N THR A 297 1.15 -37.42 48.59
CA THR A 297 0.04 -38.39 48.64
C THR A 297 -0.66 -38.49 47.26
N PRO A 298 -1.25 -39.63 46.86
CA PRO A 298 -1.90 -39.78 45.52
C PRO A 298 -2.94 -38.72 45.23
N ARG A 299 -3.69 -38.25 46.25
CA ARG A 299 -4.66 -37.17 46.11
C ARG A 299 -4.01 -35.83 45.80
N GLU A 300 -2.94 -35.48 46.55
CA GLU A 300 -2.19 -34.24 46.35
C GLU A 300 -1.48 -34.21 44.96
N GLN A 301 -0.91 -35.34 44.56
CA GLN A 301 -0.28 -35.50 43.24
C GLN A 301 -1.26 -35.18 42.11
N LYS A 302 -2.44 -35.85 42.12
CA LYS A 302 -3.44 -35.68 41.05
C LYS A 302 -3.96 -34.25 41.00
N VAL A 303 -4.21 -33.61 42.16
CA VAL A 303 -4.63 -32.21 42.21
C VAL A 303 -3.56 -31.28 41.63
N VAL A 304 -2.27 -31.44 41.97
CA VAL A 304 -1.19 -30.61 41.44
C VAL A 304 -1.00 -30.85 39.94
N ARG A 305 -0.99 -32.10 39.48
CA ARG A 305 -0.83 -32.44 38.06
C ARG A 305 -1.92 -31.78 37.21
N MET A 306 -3.18 -31.88 37.60
CA MET A 306 -4.30 -31.28 36.88
C MET A 306 -4.31 -29.76 36.97
N ARG A 307 -4.00 -29.20 38.14
CA ARG A 307 -4.03 -27.76 38.35
C ARG A 307 -3.00 -27.03 37.50
N TYR A 308 -1.78 -27.62 37.35
CA TYR A 308 -0.68 -27.04 36.57
C TYR A 308 -0.53 -27.63 35.17
N GLY A 309 -1.41 -28.55 34.76
CA GLY A 309 -1.41 -29.14 33.42
C GLY A 309 -0.13 -29.93 33.12
N LEU A 310 0.41 -30.69 34.11
CA LEU A 310 1.67 -31.38 33.96
C LEU A 310 1.57 -32.60 33.05
N ASP A 311 0.37 -33.17 32.90
CA ASP A 311 0.14 -34.36 32.07
C ASP A 311 -0.35 -33.98 30.65
N ASP A 312 -1.29 -33.07 30.55
CA ASP A 312 -1.97 -32.68 29.30
C ASP A 312 -1.54 -31.32 28.75
N GLY A 313 -0.71 -30.57 29.51
CA GLY A 313 -0.28 -29.21 29.11
C GLY A 313 -1.27 -28.10 29.38
N PHE A 314 -2.50 -28.42 29.83
CA PHE A 314 -3.57 -27.44 30.07
C PHE A 314 -3.87 -27.27 31.56
N PRO A 315 -3.57 -26.10 32.17
CA PRO A 315 -3.88 -25.85 33.59
C PRO A 315 -5.40 -25.76 33.79
N LYS A 316 -5.92 -26.55 34.73
CA LYS A 316 -7.35 -26.55 35.09
C LYS A 316 -7.65 -25.58 36.23
N THR A 317 -8.84 -25.00 36.26
CA THR A 317 -9.31 -24.13 37.34
C THR A 317 -9.63 -24.94 38.60
N LEU A 318 -9.61 -24.28 39.78
CA LEU A 318 -9.97 -24.93 41.05
C LEU A 318 -11.39 -25.53 41.03
N GLU A 319 -12.29 -24.94 40.27
CA GLU A 319 -13.68 -25.43 40.10
C GLU A 319 -13.72 -26.70 39.25
N GLN A 320 -13.00 -26.71 38.13
CA GLN A 320 -12.91 -27.88 37.27
C GLN A 320 -12.29 -29.09 37.99
N VAL A 321 -11.18 -28.82 38.73
CA VAL A 321 -10.58 -29.87 39.57
C VAL A 321 -11.53 -30.32 40.65
N GLY A 322 -12.28 -29.39 41.29
CA GLY A 322 -13.31 -29.69 42.29
C GLY A 322 -14.42 -30.60 41.77
N GLN A 323 -14.91 -30.34 40.58
CA GLN A 323 -15.91 -31.16 39.89
C GLN A 323 -15.41 -32.61 39.68
N GLU A 324 -14.17 -32.78 39.23
CA GLU A 324 -13.59 -34.11 38.98
C GLU A 324 -13.39 -34.94 40.23
N PHE A 325 -13.12 -34.29 41.38
CA PHE A 325 -12.98 -34.93 42.68
C PHE A 325 -14.24 -34.97 43.52
N ASN A 326 -15.35 -34.43 43.01
CA ASN A 326 -16.61 -34.24 43.74
C ASN A 326 -16.46 -33.52 45.11
N VAL A 327 -15.66 -32.44 45.13
CA VAL A 327 -15.41 -31.61 46.31
C VAL A 327 -15.51 -30.13 45.98
N THR A 328 -15.68 -29.30 47.01
CA THR A 328 -15.80 -27.88 46.87
C THR A 328 -14.47 -27.23 46.41
N ARG A 329 -14.54 -26.12 45.71
CA ARG A 329 -13.41 -25.29 45.28
C ARG A 329 -12.45 -25.00 46.46
N GLU A 330 -12.98 -24.66 47.63
CA GLU A 330 -12.18 -24.34 48.80
C GLU A 330 -11.41 -25.57 49.33
N ARG A 331 -11.99 -26.73 49.20
CA ARG A 331 -11.30 -27.98 49.60
C ARG A 331 -10.12 -28.26 48.68
N ILE A 332 -10.23 -28.04 47.37
CA ILE A 332 -9.12 -28.17 46.46
C ILE A 332 -8.04 -27.13 46.74
N ARG A 333 -8.41 -25.86 47.04
CA ARG A 333 -7.45 -24.84 47.47
C ARG A 333 -6.63 -25.23 48.71
N GLN A 334 -7.30 -25.85 49.70
CA GLN A 334 -6.61 -26.36 50.87
C GLN A 334 -5.63 -27.49 50.57
N ILE A 335 -6.04 -28.43 49.70
CA ILE A 335 -5.17 -29.54 49.25
C ILE A 335 -3.96 -28.99 48.50
N GLU A 336 -4.18 -28.07 47.56
CA GLU A 336 -3.10 -27.39 46.77
C GLU A 336 -2.13 -26.68 47.73
N ALA A 337 -2.62 -25.85 48.67
CA ALA A 337 -1.76 -25.13 49.61
C ALA A 337 -0.95 -26.05 50.49
N LYS A 338 -1.53 -27.21 50.92
CA LYS A 338 -0.83 -28.23 51.71
C LYS A 338 0.23 -28.93 50.86
N ALA A 339 -0.05 -29.27 49.60
CA ALA A 339 0.89 -29.87 48.67
C ALA A 339 2.09 -28.95 48.42
N LEU A 340 1.82 -27.67 48.09
CA LEU A 340 2.87 -26.68 47.84
C LEU A 340 3.75 -26.44 49.08
N ARG A 341 3.14 -26.42 50.29
CA ARG A 341 3.89 -26.31 51.55
C ARG A 341 4.85 -27.51 51.74
N LYS A 342 4.39 -28.73 51.40
CA LYS A 342 5.23 -29.92 51.44
C LYS A 342 6.37 -29.88 50.40
N LEU A 343 6.11 -29.34 49.20
CA LEU A 343 7.15 -29.19 48.15
C LEU A 343 8.20 -28.13 48.49
N ARG A 344 7.85 -27.10 49.24
CA ARG A 344 8.79 -26.07 49.75
C ARG A 344 9.78 -26.59 50.82
N ASN A 345 9.56 -27.78 51.37
CA ASN A 345 10.48 -28.34 52.36
C ASN A 345 11.89 -28.47 51.74
N PRO A 346 12.97 -28.02 52.44
CA PRO A 346 14.34 -28.05 51.95
C PRO A 346 14.81 -29.41 51.40
N SER A 347 14.35 -30.52 51.99
CA SER A 347 14.67 -31.86 51.52
C SER A 347 14.17 -32.18 50.10
N ARG A 348 13.13 -31.48 49.64
CA ARG A 348 12.51 -31.63 48.32
C ARG A 348 12.93 -30.52 47.36
N SER A 349 12.96 -29.28 47.83
CA SER A 349 13.34 -28.13 47.04
C SER A 349 14.81 -28.14 46.62
N LYS A 350 15.70 -28.79 47.39
CA LYS A 350 17.13 -28.93 47.06
C LYS A 350 17.36 -29.60 45.71
N LYS A 351 16.51 -30.58 45.33
CA LYS A 351 16.61 -31.28 44.02
C LYS A 351 16.28 -30.39 42.82
N LEU A 352 15.55 -29.29 43.03
CA LEU A 352 15.15 -28.35 41.96
C LEU A 352 16.06 -27.12 41.96
N LYS A 353 16.95 -26.95 42.95
CA LYS A 353 17.74 -25.73 43.11
C LYS A 353 18.78 -25.52 42.00
N ASP A 354 19.21 -26.61 41.38
CA ASP A 354 20.23 -26.60 40.32
C ASP A 354 19.69 -26.11 38.99
N PHE A 355 18.38 -25.90 38.90
CA PHE A 355 17.68 -25.39 37.70
C PHE A 355 17.22 -23.92 37.81
N PHE A 356 17.45 -23.29 38.92
CA PHE A 356 17.14 -21.90 39.24
C PHE A 356 18.41 -21.21 39.74
#